data_c6bb9ee244a5f59ac591f68f38a7a084
#
_entry.id   c6bb9ee244a5f59ac591f68f38a7a084
#
_cell.length_a   1.000
_cell.length_b   1.000
_cell.length_c   1.000
_cell.angle_alpha   90.00
_cell.angle_beta   90.00
_cell.angle_gamma   90.00
#
_symmetry.space_group_name_H-M   'P 1'
#
loop_
_entity.id
_entity.type
_entity.pdbx_description
1 polymer ?
#
loop_
_entity_poly.entity_id
_entity_poly.type
_entity_poly.pdbx_seq_one_letter_code
_entity_poly.pdbx_strand_id
1 'polypeptide(L)'
;MKQLLFPCLFALLGIQILSAQTNPLWTEKKVKNYLPHMTTVEVKEFLKRSDMVIIPVGALEQHGNHMPIGTDVIAGIERCKLIAQQRDILVAPILMAGQSPYHMGFEGTIALSAETIIAVHLEAVKSLLQHGFKRFVIMNAHSGNRAITGLLVDQINQTTSGIAVSFEDAISPFITRSSESRAQVFDRHGGVGETSGGLYLFPSLVQMDKAVTAQLTLPPHMQQMLPEVVSGNPTTSLVFLAEGLKAEETGKHTSTKEMSTTGVWGVRDLKEATAAHGKASVENMVEAATKFIDKWNQLRPPGTK
;
A
#
# COMPACT_ATOMS: atom_id res chain seq x y z
N MET A 1 -65.48 52.14 31.07
CA MET A 1 -64.87 50.87 30.57
C MET A 1 -63.65 51.17 29.70
N LYS A 2 -62.44 51.04 30.26
CA LYS A 2 -61.16 51.21 29.52
C LYS A 2 -60.61 49.85 29.31
N GLN A 3 -60.50 49.42 28.05
CA GLN A 3 -59.84 48.19 27.66
C GLN A 3 -58.32 48.43 27.63
N LEU A 4 -57.61 47.64 28.46
CA LEU A 4 -56.17 47.56 28.44
C LEU A 4 -55.76 46.50 27.40
N LEU A 5 -55.11 46.95 26.31
CA LEU A 5 -54.44 46.08 25.35
C LEU A 5 -53.04 45.73 25.91
N PHE A 6 -52.78 44.47 26.17
CA PHE A 6 -51.44 43.93 26.45
C PHE A 6 -50.75 43.58 25.09
N PRO A 7 -49.56 44.12 24.82
CA PRO A 7 -48.78 43.61 23.68
C PRO A 7 -48.07 42.34 24.01
N CYS A 8 -48.40 41.25 23.30
CA CYS A 8 -47.61 40.02 23.33
C CYS A 8 -46.26 40.27 22.65
N LEU A 9 -45.20 40.27 23.45
CA LEU A 9 -43.83 40.29 22.98
C LEU A 9 -43.41 38.91 22.56
N PHE A 10 -43.45 38.57 21.28
CA PHE A 10 -42.84 37.35 20.74
C PHE A 10 -41.32 37.50 20.75
N ALA A 11 -40.66 36.85 21.73
CA ALA A 11 -39.24 36.67 21.74
C ALA A 11 -38.85 35.65 20.63
N LEU A 12 -38.39 36.12 19.50
CA LEU A 12 -37.71 35.28 18.51
C LEU A 12 -36.38 34.83 19.10
N LEU A 13 -36.35 33.64 19.66
CA LEU A 13 -35.14 32.91 19.97
C LEU A 13 -34.47 32.53 18.63
N GLY A 14 -33.52 33.36 18.20
CA GLY A 14 -32.64 33.07 17.10
C GLY A 14 -31.81 31.82 17.45
N ILE A 15 -32.14 30.68 16.86
CA ILE A 15 -31.28 29.49 16.86
C ILE A 15 -30.04 29.90 16.07
N GLN A 16 -28.99 30.30 16.77
CA GLN A 16 -27.65 30.40 16.18
C GLN A 16 -27.23 28.97 15.88
N ILE A 17 -27.34 28.58 14.59
CA ILE A 17 -26.64 27.41 14.07
C ILE A 17 -25.17 27.78 14.18
N LEU A 18 -24.49 27.30 15.23
CA LEU A 18 -23.04 27.26 15.27
C LEU A 18 -22.61 26.43 14.04
N SER A 19 -22.26 27.09 12.95
CA SER A 19 -21.52 26.44 11.88
C SER A 19 -20.20 25.97 12.52
N ALA A 20 -20.09 24.68 12.76
CA ALA A 20 -18.83 24.10 13.21
C ALA A 20 -17.75 24.54 12.24
N GLN A 21 -16.72 25.24 12.75
CA GLN A 21 -15.54 25.57 11.94
C GLN A 21 -14.86 24.23 11.59
N THR A 22 -15.06 23.78 10.36
CA THR A 22 -14.42 22.57 9.83
C THR A 22 -13.11 22.94 9.18
N ASN A 23 -12.10 22.08 9.34
CA ASN A 23 -10.85 22.22 8.59
C ASN A 23 -11.15 22.12 7.07
N PRO A 24 -10.90 23.17 6.28
CA PRO A 24 -11.23 23.18 4.85
C PRO A 24 -10.41 22.17 4.03
N LEU A 25 -9.32 21.64 4.58
CA LEU A 25 -8.49 20.61 3.96
C LEU A 25 -8.93 19.19 4.34
N TRP A 26 -9.90 19.03 5.26
CA TRP A 26 -10.38 17.72 5.68
C TRP A 26 -11.34 17.13 4.65
N THR A 27 -10.89 16.13 3.92
CA THR A 27 -11.66 15.45 2.86
C THR A 27 -11.96 13.99 3.17
N GLU A 28 -11.35 13.44 4.23
CA GLU A 28 -11.49 12.02 4.56
C GLU A 28 -12.87 11.69 5.15
N LYS A 29 -13.42 10.57 4.69
CA LYS A 29 -14.61 9.95 5.28
C LYS A 29 -14.17 8.81 6.20
N LYS A 30 -14.94 8.57 7.27
CA LYS A 30 -14.70 7.43 8.16
C LYS A 30 -14.78 6.11 7.38
N VAL A 31 -13.71 5.33 7.43
CA VAL A 31 -13.60 4.01 6.78
C VAL A 31 -13.76 2.91 7.83
N LYS A 32 -14.60 1.92 7.53
CA LYS A 32 -14.84 0.75 8.40
C LYS A 32 -13.54 -0.06 8.56
N ASN A 33 -13.28 -0.54 9.78
CA ASN A 33 -12.16 -1.42 10.12
C ASN A 33 -10.76 -0.84 9.80
N TYR A 34 -10.65 0.47 9.68
CA TYR A 34 -9.40 1.20 9.50
C TYR A 34 -8.98 1.81 10.83
N LEU A 35 -7.96 1.26 11.47
CA LEU A 35 -7.58 1.59 12.85
C LEU A 35 -7.43 3.10 13.12
N PRO A 36 -6.79 3.91 12.24
CA PRO A 36 -6.69 5.36 12.46
C PRO A 36 -8.04 6.09 12.54
N HIS A 37 -9.14 5.50 12.03
CA HIS A 37 -10.48 6.08 12.08
C HIS A 37 -11.34 5.51 13.21
N MET A 38 -10.82 4.58 14.01
CA MET A 38 -11.59 3.89 15.04
C MET A 38 -11.33 4.47 16.42
N THR A 39 -12.39 4.54 17.22
CA THR A 39 -12.29 4.76 18.66
C THR A 39 -11.94 3.48 19.39
N THR A 40 -11.46 3.58 20.63
CA THR A 40 -11.16 2.40 21.47
C THR A 40 -12.38 1.51 21.68
N VAL A 41 -13.59 2.10 21.76
CA VAL A 41 -14.85 1.36 21.87
C VAL A 41 -15.10 0.53 20.61
N GLU A 42 -14.89 1.10 19.44
CA GLU A 42 -15.05 0.38 18.16
C GLU A 42 -14.03 -0.74 17.98
N VAL A 43 -12.80 -0.56 18.44
CA VAL A 43 -11.79 -1.63 18.44
C VAL A 43 -12.22 -2.77 19.37
N LYS A 44 -12.74 -2.45 20.57
CA LYS A 44 -13.28 -3.45 21.49
C LYS A 44 -14.45 -4.23 20.89
N GLU A 45 -15.36 -3.57 20.19
CA GLU A 45 -16.47 -4.23 19.48
C GLU A 45 -15.98 -5.08 18.29
N PHE A 46 -14.94 -4.61 17.58
CA PHE A 46 -14.32 -5.39 16.51
C PHE A 46 -13.74 -6.71 17.03
N LEU A 47 -13.03 -6.69 18.14
CA LEU A 47 -12.41 -7.88 18.76
C LEU A 47 -13.41 -8.96 19.19
N LYS A 48 -14.71 -8.65 19.32
CA LYS A 48 -15.76 -9.66 19.57
C LYS A 48 -16.02 -10.56 18.37
N ARG A 49 -15.68 -10.13 17.15
CA ARG A 49 -15.96 -10.85 15.90
C ARG A 49 -14.73 -11.26 15.10
N SER A 50 -13.58 -10.59 15.33
CA SER A 50 -12.33 -10.94 14.62
C SER A 50 -11.11 -10.53 15.44
N ASP A 51 -10.06 -11.34 15.37
CA ASP A 51 -8.74 -11.11 15.94
C ASP A 51 -7.66 -10.92 14.86
N MET A 52 -8.09 -10.68 13.61
CA MET A 52 -7.23 -10.60 12.44
C MET A 52 -6.88 -9.15 12.07
N VAL A 53 -5.60 -8.91 11.79
CA VAL A 53 -5.06 -7.61 11.37
C VAL A 53 -4.33 -7.76 10.04
N ILE A 54 -4.50 -6.82 9.11
CA ILE A 54 -3.66 -6.66 7.94
C ILE A 54 -2.80 -5.40 8.10
N ILE A 55 -1.48 -5.56 7.92
CA ILE A 55 -0.49 -4.50 8.06
C ILE A 55 0.14 -4.24 6.69
N PRO A 56 -0.17 -3.11 6.02
CA PRO A 56 0.51 -2.70 4.80
C PRO A 56 1.93 -2.19 5.12
N VAL A 57 2.92 -2.66 4.37
CA VAL A 57 4.34 -2.26 4.47
C VAL A 57 4.74 -1.70 3.11
N GLY A 58 4.73 -0.38 2.98
CA GLY A 58 5.05 0.35 1.75
C GLY A 58 6.39 1.06 1.81
N ALA A 59 6.54 2.09 0.95
CA ALA A 59 7.69 2.98 0.93
C ALA A 59 7.28 4.41 0.60
N LEU A 60 8.18 5.35 0.89
CA LEU A 60 8.16 6.72 0.39
C LEU A 60 9.31 6.86 -0.59
N GLU A 61 9.03 6.65 -1.87
CA GLU A 61 10.03 6.67 -2.92
C GLU A 61 9.51 7.26 -4.23
N GLN A 62 10.41 7.68 -5.09
CA GLN A 62 10.06 8.20 -6.41
C GLN A 62 9.35 7.13 -7.26
N HIS A 63 8.39 7.53 -8.08
CA HIS A 63 7.69 6.69 -9.08
C HIS A 63 7.53 7.44 -10.40
N GLY A 64 8.63 8.01 -10.91
CA GLY A 64 8.61 8.90 -12.05
C GLY A 64 8.08 10.29 -11.70
N ASN A 65 7.91 11.13 -12.74
CA ASN A 65 7.49 12.52 -12.56
C ASN A 65 5.98 12.69 -12.31
N HIS A 66 5.20 11.63 -12.50
CA HIS A 66 3.74 11.68 -12.58
C HIS A 66 3.02 11.05 -11.37
N MET A 67 3.70 10.29 -10.55
CA MET A 67 3.11 9.65 -9.39
C MET A 67 3.67 10.22 -8.07
N PRO A 68 2.90 10.21 -6.99
CA PRO A 68 3.35 10.76 -5.72
C PRO A 68 4.43 9.89 -5.09
N ILE A 69 5.30 10.49 -4.26
CA ILE A 69 6.32 9.79 -3.46
C ILE A 69 5.70 8.70 -2.57
N GLY A 70 4.46 8.88 -2.14
CA GLY A 70 3.73 7.90 -1.31
C GLY A 70 3.02 6.80 -2.09
N THR A 71 3.32 6.57 -3.36
CA THR A 71 2.61 5.59 -4.21
C THR A 71 2.43 4.25 -3.53
N ASP A 72 3.49 3.64 -3.04
CA ASP A 72 3.46 2.30 -2.42
C ASP A 72 2.61 2.28 -1.15
N VAL A 73 2.87 3.20 -0.23
CA VAL A 73 2.17 3.21 1.06
C VAL A 73 0.70 3.54 0.89
N ILE A 74 0.35 4.48 0.01
CA ILE A 74 -1.04 4.83 -0.30
C ILE A 74 -1.74 3.63 -0.96
N ALA A 75 -1.12 3.04 -2.00
CA ALA A 75 -1.68 1.87 -2.68
C ALA A 75 -1.88 0.68 -1.72
N GLY A 76 -0.91 0.42 -0.85
CA GLY A 76 -1.00 -0.62 0.17
C GLY A 76 -2.17 -0.40 1.12
N ILE A 77 -2.30 0.82 1.66
CA ILE A 77 -3.40 1.19 2.57
C ILE A 77 -4.75 1.08 1.87
N GLU A 78 -4.90 1.62 0.65
CA GLU A 78 -6.19 1.61 -0.05
C GLU A 78 -6.62 0.19 -0.44
N ARG A 79 -5.69 -0.67 -0.85
CA ARG A 79 -5.95 -2.11 -1.09
C ARG A 79 -6.43 -2.80 0.20
N CYS A 80 -5.75 -2.57 1.32
CA CYS A 80 -6.16 -3.12 2.62
C CYS A 80 -7.55 -2.63 3.03
N LYS A 81 -7.86 -1.35 2.83
CA LYS A 81 -9.19 -0.79 3.10
C LYS A 81 -10.27 -1.50 2.28
N LEU A 82 -10.03 -1.74 0.98
CA LEU A 82 -10.97 -2.46 0.11
C LEU A 82 -11.23 -3.89 0.61
N ILE A 83 -10.20 -4.61 1.04
CA ILE A 83 -10.34 -5.95 1.64
C ILE A 83 -11.19 -5.87 2.92
N ALA A 84 -10.93 -4.89 3.78
CA ALA A 84 -11.63 -4.72 5.05
C ALA A 84 -13.11 -4.30 4.91
N GLN A 85 -13.53 -3.79 3.75
CA GLN A 85 -14.95 -3.59 3.44
C GLN A 85 -15.68 -4.92 3.22
N GLN A 86 -14.97 -5.95 2.73
CA GLN A 86 -15.53 -7.25 2.37
C GLN A 86 -15.51 -8.24 3.54
N ARG A 87 -14.53 -8.14 4.44
CA ARG A 87 -14.34 -9.08 5.56
C ARG A 87 -13.94 -8.35 6.85
N ASP A 88 -14.18 -9.00 7.97
CA ASP A 88 -13.76 -8.49 9.28
C ASP A 88 -12.26 -8.73 9.51
N ILE A 89 -11.45 -7.87 8.91
CA ILE A 89 -10.02 -7.73 9.16
C ILE A 89 -9.72 -6.27 9.48
N LEU A 90 -8.89 -6.02 10.50
CA LEU A 90 -8.49 -4.68 10.90
C LEU A 90 -7.32 -4.21 10.02
N VAL A 91 -7.41 -3.03 9.45
CA VAL A 91 -6.30 -2.39 8.73
C VAL A 91 -5.50 -1.52 9.69
N ALA A 92 -4.23 -1.85 9.90
CA ALA A 92 -3.33 -1.13 10.80
C ALA A 92 -2.06 -0.67 10.04
N PRO A 93 -2.05 0.51 9.40
CA PRO A 93 -0.83 1.09 8.85
C PRO A 93 0.09 1.55 9.99
N ILE A 94 1.34 1.11 9.98
CA ILE A 94 2.29 1.36 11.07
C ILE A 94 3.36 2.37 10.65
N LEU A 95 3.93 2.19 9.46
CA LEU A 95 5.07 2.97 8.98
C LEU A 95 4.85 3.35 7.53
N MET A 96 5.22 4.58 7.16
CA MET A 96 5.10 5.05 5.79
C MET A 96 6.35 4.76 4.95
N ALA A 97 7.55 4.98 5.52
CA ALA A 97 8.81 4.78 4.81
C ALA A 97 9.24 3.32 4.81
N GLY A 98 9.91 2.90 3.75
CA GLY A 98 10.41 1.54 3.53
C GLY A 98 11.90 1.50 3.18
N GLN A 99 12.35 0.38 2.65
CA GLN A 99 13.74 0.18 2.24
C GLN A 99 13.92 0.54 0.76
N SER A 100 14.38 1.76 0.47
CA SER A 100 14.54 2.29 -0.88
C SER A 100 15.89 2.96 -1.14
N PRO A 101 17.01 2.40 -0.70
CA PRO A 101 18.32 3.07 -0.81
C PRO A 101 18.74 3.31 -2.28
N TYR A 102 18.31 2.46 -3.19
CA TYR A 102 18.59 2.57 -4.63
C TYR A 102 17.78 3.67 -5.33
N HIS A 103 16.80 4.29 -4.68
CA HIS A 103 16.04 5.44 -5.17
C HIS A 103 16.48 6.78 -4.56
N MET A 104 17.47 6.78 -3.65
CA MET A 104 17.94 7.98 -2.94
C MET A 104 18.56 9.04 -3.86
N GLY A 105 18.87 8.73 -5.09
CA GLY A 105 19.28 9.71 -6.09
C GLY A 105 18.17 10.66 -6.54
N PHE A 106 16.91 10.36 -6.21
CA PHE A 106 15.75 11.21 -6.51
C PHE A 106 15.23 11.87 -5.26
N GLU A 107 14.92 13.17 -5.36
CA GLU A 107 14.47 14.00 -4.26
C GLU A 107 13.13 13.50 -3.68
N GLY A 108 13.01 13.54 -2.36
CA GLY A 108 11.80 13.13 -1.64
C GLY A 108 11.75 11.66 -1.23
N THR A 109 12.63 10.81 -1.75
CA THR A 109 12.76 9.42 -1.28
C THR A 109 13.28 9.37 0.15
N ILE A 110 12.65 8.56 1.00
CA ILE A 110 13.07 8.31 2.38
C ILE A 110 13.29 6.82 2.56
N ALA A 111 14.54 6.43 2.74
CA ALA A 111 14.91 5.04 2.95
C ALA A 111 15.24 4.75 4.42
N LEU A 112 14.72 3.64 4.92
CA LEU A 112 15.05 3.11 6.26
C LEU A 112 15.83 1.81 6.14
N SER A 113 16.58 1.46 7.19
CA SER A 113 17.23 0.15 7.26
C SER A 113 16.22 -0.97 7.52
N ALA A 114 16.58 -2.18 7.10
CA ALA A 114 15.76 -3.37 7.33
C ALA A 114 15.47 -3.60 8.82
N GLU A 115 16.49 -3.41 9.66
CA GLU A 115 16.41 -3.58 11.11
C GLU A 115 15.40 -2.61 11.73
N THR A 116 15.41 -1.35 11.31
CA THR A 116 14.46 -0.33 11.77
C THR A 116 13.04 -0.69 11.39
N ILE A 117 12.80 -1.09 10.13
CA ILE A 117 11.48 -1.48 9.64
C ILE A 117 10.94 -2.67 10.43
N ILE A 118 11.75 -3.71 10.63
CA ILE A 118 11.38 -4.91 11.38
C ILE A 118 11.08 -4.55 12.84
N ALA A 119 11.95 -3.77 13.49
CA ALA A 119 11.78 -3.42 14.90
C ALA A 119 10.46 -2.68 15.15
N VAL A 120 10.15 -1.66 14.34
CA VAL A 120 8.92 -0.86 14.48
C VAL A 120 7.67 -1.73 14.29
N HIS A 121 7.65 -2.59 13.26
CA HIS A 121 6.50 -3.46 13.01
C HIS A 121 6.33 -4.54 14.08
N LEU A 122 7.44 -5.11 14.58
CA LEU A 122 7.39 -6.13 15.64
C LEU A 122 6.88 -5.54 16.96
N GLU A 123 7.27 -4.32 17.32
CA GLU A 123 6.74 -3.62 18.49
C GLU A 123 5.25 -3.31 18.36
N ALA A 124 4.81 -2.88 17.18
CA ALA A 124 3.40 -2.67 16.89
C ALA A 124 2.58 -3.97 16.99
N VAL A 125 3.09 -5.08 16.45
CA VAL A 125 2.47 -6.40 16.58
C VAL A 125 2.37 -6.83 18.06
N LYS A 126 3.42 -6.64 18.86
CA LYS A 126 3.39 -6.93 20.31
C LYS A 126 2.31 -6.12 21.02
N SER A 127 2.15 -4.84 20.66
CA SER A 127 1.09 -3.99 21.21
C SER A 127 -0.31 -4.50 20.81
N LEU A 128 -0.52 -4.87 19.56
CA LEU A 128 -1.79 -5.44 19.09
C LEU A 128 -2.10 -6.78 19.76
N LEU A 129 -1.10 -7.62 20.02
CA LEU A 129 -1.25 -8.86 20.79
C LEU A 129 -1.74 -8.63 22.21
N GLN A 130 -1.25 -7.58 22.90
CA GLN A 130 -1.74 -7.20 24.24
C GLN A 130 -3.21 -6.82 24.23
N HIS A 131 -3.74 -6.28 23.12
CA HIS A 131 -5.15 -5.93 22.97
C HIS A 131 -6.06 -7.10 22.58
N GLY A 132 -5.47 -8.27 22.25
CA GLY A 132 -6.22 -9.49 21.93
C GLY A 132 -6.24 -9.87 20.46
N PHE A 133 -5.60 -9.13 19.57
CA PHE A 133 -5.36 -9.56 18.20
C PHE A 133 -4.40 -10.76 18.21
N LYS A 134 -4.53 -11.68 17.24
CA LYS A 134 -3.72 -12.90 17.19
C LYS A 134 -3.21 -13.23 15.80
N ARG A 135 -3.95 -12.90 14.75
CA ARG A 135 -3.66 -13.27 13.37
C ARG A 135 -3.24 -12.03 12.58
N PHE A 136 -2.09 -12.13 11.93
CA PHE A 136 -1.49 -11.01 11.20
C PHE A 136 -1.25 -11.37 9.74
N VAL A 137 -1.70 -10.53 8.84
CA VAL A 137 -1.40 -10.58 7.41
C VAL A 137 -0.45 -9.45 7.11
N ILE A 138 0.77 -9.76 6.71
CA ILE A 138 1.78 -8.75 6.35
C ILE A 138 1.72 -8.55 4.85
N MET A 139 1.20 -7.38 4.43
CA MET A 139 1.04 -7.04 3.02
C MET A 139 2.22 -6.19 2.55
N ASN A 140 3.06 -6.77 1.72
CA ASN A 140 4.14 -6.02 1.09
C ASN A 140 3.61 -5.18 -0.09
N ALA A 141 3.74 -3.87 -0.02
CA ALA A 141 3.32 -2.95 -1.07
C ALA A 141 4.52 -2.37 -1.86
N HIS A 142 5.76 -2.76 -1.52
CA HIS A 142 6.99 -2.28 -2.12
C HIS A 142 7.99 -3.43 -2.32
N SER A 143 8.47 -3.64 -3.53
CA SER A 143 9.34 -4.77 -3.88
C SER A 143 10.62 -4.85 -3.04
N GLY A 144 11.19 -3.71 -2.65
CA GLY A 144 12.39 -3.63 -1.81
C GLY A 144 12.20 -4.17 -0.39
N ASN A 145 10.98 -4.19 0.11
CA ASN A 145 10.66 -4.75 1.43
C ASN A 145 10.47 -6.29 1.42
N ARG A 146 10.55 -6.97 0.27
CA ARG A 146 10.17 -8.39 0.17
C ARG A 146 10.90 -9.30 1.17
N ALA A 147 12.22 -9.18 1.27
CA ALA A 147 12.99 -9.97 2.22
C ALA A 147 12.68 -9.58 3.68
N ILE A 148 12.44 -8.29 3.91
CA ILE A 148 12.14 -7.72 5.22
C ILE A 148 10.79 -8.22 5.73
N THR A 149 9.76 -8.17 4.90
CA THR A 149 8.41 -8.67 5.28
C THR A 149 8.39 -10.17 5.50
N GLY A 150 9.16 -10.94 4.74
CA GLY A 150 9.37 -12.37 4.99
C GLY A 150 10.00 -12.64 6.35
N LEU A 151 11.11 -11.95 6.65
CA LEU A 151 11.76 -12.08 7.96
C LEU A 151 10.87 -11.59 9.11
N LEU A 152 10.09 -10.54 8.90
CA LEU A 152 9.12 -10.05 9.90
C LEU A 152 8.07 -11.12 10.21
N VAL A 153 7.51 -11.80 9.20
CA VAL A 153 6.58 -12.92 9.38
C VAL A 153 7.21 -14.01 10.22
N ASP A 154 8.45 -14.41 9.91
CA ASP A 154 9.18 -15.43 10.66
C ASP A 154 9.41 -14.99 12.11
N GLN A 155 9.85 -13.75 12.34
CA GLN A 155 10.05 -13.24 13.69
C GLN A 155 8.76 -13.18 14.52
N ILE A 156 7.63 -12.76 13.93
CA ILE A 156 6.34 -12.79 14.63
C ILE A 156 6.03 -14.22 15.06
N ASN A 157 6.14 -15.18 14.15
CA ASN A 157 5.81 -16.58 14.40
C ASN A 157 6.76 -17.24 15.42
N GLN A 158 8.05 -16.89 15.43
CA GLN A 158 9.05 -17.52 16.28
C GLN A 158 9.19 -16.86 17.66
N THR A 159 8.89 -15.57 17.77
CA THR A 159 9.21 -14.80 18.99
C THR A 159 8.00 -14.24 19.73
N THR A 160 6.78 -14.45 19.20
CA THR A 160 5.56 -13.94 19.82
C THR A 160 4.46 -15.02 19.90
N SER A 161 3.36 -14.72 20.57
CA SER A 161 2.15 -15.56 20.56
C SER A 161 1.24 -15.32 19.35
N GLY A 162 1.63 -14.45 18.41
CA GLY A 162 0.91 -14.16 17.18
C GLY A 162 1.16 -15.21 16.11
N ILE A 163 0.28 -15.23 15.12
CA ILE A 163 0.40 -16.06 13.92
C ILE A 163 0.37 -15.13 12.72
N ALA A 164 1.46 -15.06 11.97
CA ALA A 164 1.60 -14.19 10.81
C ALA A 164 1.75 -14.99 9.52
N VAL A 165 1.27 -14.43 8.42
CA VAL A 165 1.47 -14.93 7.06
C VAL A 165 1.84 -13.78 6.13
N SER A 166 2.64 -14.07 5.09
CA SER A 166 2.83 -13.18 3.95
C SER A 166 1.54 -13.09 3.16
N PHE A 167 1.13 -11.88 2.82
CA PHE A 167 -0.08 -11.64 2.03
C PHE A 167 0.04 -12.28 0.64
N GLU A 168 1.17 -12.09 -0.03
CA GLU A 168 1.41 -12.58 -1.38
C GLU A 168 1.32 -14.10 -1.46
N ASP A 169 1.91 -14.80 -0.50
CA ASP A 169 1.84 -16.27 -0.43
C ASP A 169 0.42 -16.73 -0.11
N ALA A 170 -0.24 -16.03 0.81
CA ALA A 170 -1.60 -16.36 1.26
C ALA A 170 -2.63 -16.27 0.14
N ILE A 171 -2.53 -15.26 -0.73
CA ILE A 171 -3.50 -15.05 -1.82
C ILE A 171 -3.13 -15.77 -3.11
N SER A 172 -1.87 -16.15 -3.30
CA SER A 172 -1.34 -16.76 -4.54
C SER A 172 -2.20 -17.92 -5.08
N PRO A 173 -2.72 -18.85 -4.25
CA PRO A 173 -3.58 -19.94 -4.72
C PRO A 173 -4.94 -19.49 -5.26
N PHE A 174 -5.38 -18.26 -4.92
CA PHE A 174 -6.71 -17.73 -5.25
C PHE A 174 -6.68 -16.67 -6.35
N ILE A 175 -5.49 -16.22 -6.77
CA ILE A 175 -5.33 -15.23 -7.84
C ILE A 175 -5.72 -15.84 -9.19
N THR A 176 -6.66 -15.21 -9.88
CA THR A 176 -6.98 -15.54 -11.26
C THR A 176 -5.89 -14.98 -12.18
N ARG A 177 -5.17 -15.89 -12.86
CA ARG A 177 -4.13 -15.51 -13.82
C ARG A 177 -4.72 -15.51 -15.23
N SER A 178 -4.71 -14.35 -15.89
CA SER A 178 -5.07 -14.28 -17.31
C SER A 178 -3.93 -14.84 -18.18
N SER A 179 -4.28 -15.38 -19.35
CA SER A 179 -3.28 -15.82 -20.34
C SER A 179 -2.40 -14.67 -20.87
N GLU A 180 -2.95 -13.45 -20.88
CA GLU A 180 -2.25 -12.21 -21.27
C GLU A 180 -1.19 -11.77 -20.24
N SER A 181 -1.31 -12.17 -18.98
CA SER A 181 -0.29 -11.87 -17.97
C SER A 181 1.03 -12.62 -18.19
N ARG A 182 1.11 -13.50 -19.18
CA ARG A 182 2.33 -14.25 -19.53
C ARG A 182 3.29 -13.49 -20.44
N ALA A 183 2.84 -12.49 -21.19
CA ALA A 183 3.72 -11.58 -21.90
C ALA A 183 4.27 -10.54 -20.90
N GLN A 184 5.26 -10.93 -20.10
CA GLN A 184 5.90 -10.03 -19.16
C GLN A 184 6.82 -9.06 -19.94
N VAL A 185 6.22 -8.05 -20.53
CA VAL A 185 6.99 -6.88 -20.94
C VAL A 185 7.59 -6.25 -19.67
N PHE A 186 8.86 -5.88 -19.71
CA PHE A 186 9.56 -5.25 -18.60
C PHE A 186 8.82 -3.98 -18.14
N ASP A 187 8.20 -4.06 -16.97
CA ASP A 187 7.40 -3.00 -16.36
C ASP A 187 7.47 -3.17 -14.83
N ARG A 188 8.46 -2.54 -14.20
CA ARG A 188 8.86 -2.86 -12.82
C ARG A 188 8.63 -1.78 -11.80
N HIS A 189 8.79 -0.50 -12.18
CA HIS A 189 8.72 0.60 -11.23
C HIS A 189 8.23 1.87 -11.92
N GLY A 190 7.22 2.55 -11.36
CA GLY A 190 6.58 3.72 -11.95
C GLY A 190 5.97 3.46 -13.32
N GLY A 191 5.83 2.21 -13.74
CA GLY A 191 5.39 1.79 -15.06
C GLY A 191 3.86 1.74 -15.21
N VAL A 192 3.41 1.10 -16.30
CA VAL A 192 1.99 1.03 -16.68
C VAL A 192 1.14 0.36 -15.60
N GLY A 193 1.66 -0.71 -14.96
CA GLY A 193 0.94 -1.43 -13.92
C GLY A 193 0.68 -0.59 -12.68
N GLU A 194 1.72 0.05 -12.13
CA GLU A 194 1.60 0.90 -10.94
C GLU A 194 0.82 2.17 -11.24
N THR A 195 1.05 2.80 -12.40
CA THR A 195 0.29 3.98 -12.85
C THR A 195 -1.20 3.66 -12.98
N SER A 196 -1.55 2.51 -13.56
CA SER A 196 -2.95 2.05 -13.64
C SER A 196 -3.57 1.86 -12.26
N GLY A 197 -2.80 1.27 -11.33
CA GLY A 197 -3.20 1.13 -9.93
C GLY A 197 -3.47 2.48 -9.27
N GLY A 198 -2.58 3.46 -9.46
CA GLY A 198 -2.71 4.82 -8.96
C GLY A 198 -3.93 5.53 -9.52
N LEU A 199 -4.17 5.43 -10.84
CA LEU A 199 -5.34 6.00 -11.50
C LEU A 199 -6.68 5.46 -10.96
N TYR A 200 -6.69 4.24 -10.43
CA TYR A 200 -7.87 3.66 -9.79
C TYR A 200 -7.96 4.02 -8.30
N LEU A 201 -6.88 3.90 -7.54
CA LEU A 201 -6.90 3.99 -6.08
C LEU A 201 -6.83 5.44 -5.56
N PHE A 202 -6.07 6.32 -6.24
CA PHE A 202 -5.84 7.71 -5.82
C PHE A 202 -5.66 8.65 -7.03
N PRO A 203 -6.67 8.73 -7.94
CA PRO A 203 -6.54 9.41 -9.23
C PRO A 203 -6.17 10.89 -9.13
N SER A 204 -6.57 11.59 -8.06
CA SER A 204 -6.26 13.01 -7.85
C SER A 204 -4.78 13.30 -7.57
N LEU A 205 -3.97 12.27 -7.25
CA LEU A 205 -2.54 12.40 -7.00
C LEU A 205 -1.69 12.03 -8.22
N VAL A 206 -2.29 11.42 -9.26
CA VAL A 206 -1.58 11.02 -10.49
C VAL A 206 -1.65 12.15 -11.52
N GLN A 207 -0.50 12.64 -11.97
CA GLN A 207 -0.36 13.76 -12.90
C GLN A 207 0.07 13.24 -14.27
N MET A 208 -0.89 12.68 -15.05
CA MET A 208 -0.60 12.07 -16.36
C MET A 208 -0.02 13.02 -17.39
N ASP A 209 -0.25 14.31 -17.25
CA ASP A 209 0.38 15.37 -18.07
C ASP A 209 1.90 15.45 -17.87
N LYS A 210 2.42 14.92 -16.75
CA LYS A 210 3.85 14.82 -16.44
C LYS A 210 4.43 13.43 -16.69
N ALA A 211 3.62 12.47 -17.16
CA ALA A 211 4.09 11.13 -17.45
C ALA A 211 5.06 11.12 -18.62
N VAL A 212 6.27 10.63 -18.37
CA VAL A 212 7.32 10.47 -19.38
C VAL A 212 7.73 9.01 -19.40
N THR A 213 7.60 8.37 -20.58
CA THR A 213 8.06 6.99 -20.78
C THR A 213 9.53 6.85 -20.40
N ALA A 214 9.87 5.71 -19.81
CA ALA A 214 11.22 5.47 -19.31
C ALA A 214 12.30 5.71 -20.36
N GLN A 215 13.33 6.43 -19.95
CA GLN A 215 14.55 6.61 -20.72
C GLN A 215 15.68 5.88 -19.98
N LEU A 216 15.89 4.61 -20.37
CA LEU A 216 16.92 3.77 -19.75
C LEU A 216 18.31 4.19 -20.25
N THR A 217 19.21 4.42 -19.30
CA THR A 217 20.62 4.82 -19.52
C THR A 217 21.56 3.72 -19.09
N LEU A 218 21.25 2.49 -19.53
CA LEU A 218 21.92 1.28 -19.11
C LEU A 218 23.37 1.22 -19.60
N PRO A 219 24.31 0.69 -18.81
CA PRO A 219 25.66 0.37 -19.29
C PRO A 219 25.61 -0.72 -20.36
N PRO A 220 26.66 -0.84 -21.22
CA PRO A 220 26.62 -1.71 -22.41
C PRO A 220 26.26 -3.18 -22.12
N HIS A 221 26.74 -3.75 -21.02
CA HIS A 221 26.46 -5.14 -20.66
C HIS A 221 24.97 -5.34 -20.27
N MET A 222 24.33 -4.36 -19.62
CA MET A 222 22.91 -4.42 -19.31
C MET A 222 22.04 -4.15 -20.54
N GLN A 223 22.48 -3.30 -21.47
CA GLN A 223 21.79 -3.11 -22.75
C GLN A 223 21.70 -4.42 -23.55
N GLN A 224 22.72 -5.27 -23.49
CA GLN A 224 22.70 -6.59 -24.11
C GLN A 224 21.67 -7.55 -23.50
N MET A 225 21.36 -7.39 -22.23
CA MET A 225 20.35 -8.21 -21.54
C MET A 225 18.90 -7.79 -21.88
N LEU A 226 18.70 -6.53 -22.27
CA LEU A 226 17.38 -5.94 -22.40
C LEU A 226 16.41 -6.70 -23.32
N PRO A 227 16.81 -7.23 -24.50
CA PRO A 227 15.92 -8.02 -25.34
C PRO A 227 15.34 -9.26 -24.64
N GLU A 228 16.17 -9.97 -23.86
CA GLU A 228 15.71 -11.13 -23.10
C GLU A 228 14.83 -10.74 -21.91
N VAL A 229 15.17 -9.64 -21.24
CA VAL A 229 14.35 -9.10 -20.13
C VAL A 229 12.96 -8.71 -20.64
N VAL A 230 12.88 -8.04 -21.79
CA VAL A 230 11.63 -7.65 -22.43
C VAL A 230 10.82 -8.87 -22.88
N SER A 231 11.48 -9.93 -23.36
CA SER A 231 10.81 -11.19 -23.73
C SER A 231 10.37 -12.03 -22.52
N GLY A 232 10.69 -11.58 -21.28
CA GLY A 232 10.27 -12.24 -20.06
C GLY A 232 11.16 -13.41 -19.63
N ASN A 233 12.42 -13.49 -20.09
CA ASN A 233 13.37 -14.49 -19.61
C ASN A 233 13.61 -14.31 -18.10
N PRO A 234 13.23 -15.30 -17.24
CA PRO A 234 13.27 -15.11 -15.80
C PRO A 234 14.71 -15.04 -15.26
N THR A 235 15.64 -15.78 -15.84
CA THR A 235 17.05 -15.79 -15.40
C THR A 235 17.72 -14.46 -15.71
N THR A 236 17.59 -13.97 -16.96
CA THR A 236 18.15 -12.69 -17.37
C THR A 236 17.50 -11.54 -16.59
N SER A 237 16.20 -11.59 -16.35
CA SER A 237 15.50 -10.59 -15.53
C SER A 237 16.02 -10.56 -14.09
N LEU A 238 16.34 -11.71 -13.50
CA LEU A 238 16.90 -11.78 -12.14
C LEU A 238 18.28 -11.10 -12.08
N VAL A 239 19.17 -11.42 -13.01
CA VAL A 239 20.52 -10.81 -13.08
C VAL A 239 20.43 -9.32 -13.37
N PHE A 240 19.58 -8.92 -14.31
CA PHE A 240 19.34 -7.52 -14.66
C PHE A 240 18.89 -6.68 -13.45
N LEU A 241 17.95 -7.20 -12.66
CA LEU A 241 17.49 -6.51 -11.45
C LEU A 241 18.57 -6.46 -10.37
N ALA A 242 19.36 -7.51 -10.21
CA ALA A 242 20.46 -7.54 -9.24
C ALA A 242 21.53 -6.49 -9.56
N GLU A 243 21.85 -6.31 -10.84
CA GLU A 243 22.77 -5.27 -11.31
C GLU A 243 22.18 -3.87 -11.16
N GLY A 244 20.94 -3.67 -11.60
CA GLY A 244 20.28 -2.37 -11.61
C GLY A 244 19.87 -1.83 -10.24
N LEU A 245 19.69 -2.69 -9.25
CA LEU A 245 19.38 -2.31 -7.85
C LEU A 245 20.62 -2.32 -6.96
N LYS A 246 21.78 -2.49 -7.53
CA LYS A 246 23.06 -2.44 -6.82
C LYS A 246 23.35 -1.00 -6.38
N ALA A 247 23.75 -0.83 -5.13
CA ALA A 247 24.27 0.45 -4.67
C ALA A 247 25.61 0.75 -5.39
N GLU A 248 25.82 2.03 -5.73
CA GLU A 248 27.09 2.43 -6.29
C GLU A 248 28.26 2.16 -5.36
N GLU A 249 29.43 1.91 -5.94
CA GLU A 249 30.70 1.78 -5.22
C GLU A 249 31.06 3.02 -4.37
N THR A 250 30.50 4.17 -4.72
CA THR A 250 30.66 5.42 -3.99
C THR A 250 29.80 5.51 -2.71
N GLY A 251 28.94 4.52 -2.45
CA GLY A 251 28.03 4.51 -1.29
C GLY A 251 26.85 5.49 -1.38
N LYS A 252 26.57 6.06 -2.54
CA LYS A 252 25.51 7.04 -2.74
C LYS A 252 24.13 6.44 -2.96
N HIS A 253 23.96 5.14 -3.10
CA HIS A 253 22.69 4.45 -3.32
C HIS A 253 21.80 5.11 -4.42
N THR A 254 22.41 5.42 -5.57
CA THR A 254 21.77 6.19 -6.64
C THR A 254 21.53 5.40 -7.90
N SER A 255 21.70 4.10 -7.86
CA SER A 255 21.72 3.21 -9.01
C SER A 255 20.53 3.37 -9.96
N THR A 256 19.30 3.60 -9.43
CA THR A 256 18.14 3.78 -10.30
C THR A 256 18.15 5.10 -11.06
N LYS A 257 18.73 6.17 -10.51
CA LYS A 257 18.90 7.46 -11.22
C LYS A 257 19.93 7.35 -12.36
N GLU A 258 20.91 6.51 -12.21
CA GLU A 258 21.92 6.24 -13.25
C GLU A 258 21.35 5.39 -14.37
N MET A 259 20.47 4.44 -14.04
CA MET A 259 19.86 3.52 -15.00
C MET A 259 18.63 4.07 -15.70
N SER A 260 17.99 5.11 -15.15
CA SER A 260 16.81 5.76 -15.71
C SER A 260 16.77 7.23 -15.36
N THR A 261 16.73 8.11 -16.35
CA THR A 261 16.69 9.56 -16.16
C THR A 261 15.33 10.02 -15.58
N THR A 262 14.27 9.25 -15.80
CA THR A 262 12.91 9.56 -15.32
C THR A 262 12.56 8.89 -14.00
N GLY A 263 13.36 7.94 -13.54
CA GLY A 263 13.06 7.09 -12.41
C GLY A 263 12.12 5.92 -12.73
N VAL A 264 11.47 5.91 -13.87
CA VAL A 264 10.61 4.79 -14.32
C VAL A 264 11.47 3.63 -14.81
N TRP A 265 11.18 2.42 -14.35
CA TRP A 265 11.81 1.16 -14.77
C TRP A 265 10.82 0.28 -15.51
N GLY A 266 10.72 0.51 -16.79
CA GLY A 266 9.86 -0.20 -17.72
C GLY A 266 10.15 0.23 -19.15
N VAL A 267 9.61 -0.49 -20.13
CA VAL A 267 9.75 -0.17 -21.56
C VAL A 267 8.41 0.13 -22.23
N ARG A 268 7.32 0.02 -21.47
CA ARG A 268 5.97 0.30 -21.98
C ARG A 268 5.68 1.81 -22.00
N ASP A 269 4.85 2.26 -22.96
CA ASP A 269 4.37 3.64 -22.98
C ASP A 269 3.39 3.85 -21.80
N LEU A 270 3.67 4.83 -20.94
CA LEU A 270 2.81 5.17 -19.82
C LEU A 270 1.40 5.60 -20.22
N LYS A 271 1.19 6.00 -21.48
CA LYS A 271 -0.15 6.27 -22.04
C LYS A 271 -1.06 5.04 -22.12
N GLU A 272 -0.49 3.84 -22.02
CA GLU A 272 -1.27 2.59 -21.92
C GLU A 272 -1.92 2.40 -20.55
N ALA A 273 -1.51 3.17 -19.52
CA ALA A 273 -2.06 3.07 -18.20
C ALA A 273 -3.52 3.55 -18.16
N THR A 274 -4.39 2.76 -17.52
CA THR A 274 -5.81 3.08 -17.38
C THR A 274 -6.36 2.71 -16.01
N ALA A 275 -7.29 3.50 -15.50
CA ALA A 275 -8.01 3.17 -14.26
C ALA A 275 -8.76 1.82 -14.35
N ALA A 276 -9.23 1.45 -15.54
CA ALA A 276 -9.92 0.15 -15.77
C ALA A 276 -8.98 -1.03 -15.55
N HIS A 277 -7.74 -0.96 -16.04
CA HIS A 277 -6.71 -1.97 -15.82
C HIS A 277 -6.35 -2.05 -14.32
N GLY A 278 -6.13 -0.90 -13.68
CA GLY A 278 -5.87 -0.84 -12.23
C GLY A 278 -6.99 -1.45 -11.41
N LYS A 279 -8.25 -1.12 -11.74
CA LYS A 279 -9.44 -1.67 -11.11
C LYS A 279 -9.48 -3.20 -11.21
N ALA A 280 -9.34 -3.76 -12.40
CA ALA A 280 -9.39 -5.21 -12.62
C ALA A 280 -8.31 -5.95 -11.82
N SER A 281 -7.08 -5.40 -11.78
CA SER A 281 -5.98 -5.96 -10.99
C SER A 281 -6.27 -5.94 -9.49
N VAL A 282 -6.75 -4.81 -8.97
CA VAL A 282 -7.07 -4.64 -7.55
C VAL A 282 -8.26 -5.51 -7.14
N GLU A 283 -9.31 -5.59 -7.95
CA GLU A 283 -10.49 -6.43 -7.66
C GLU A 283 -10.12 -7.92 -7.60
N ASN A 284 -9.29 -8.41 -8.53
CA ASN A 284 -8.78 -9.79 -8.50
C ASN A 284 -8.01 -10.09 -7.20
N MET A 285 -7.16 -9.14 -6.77
CA MET A 285 -6.43 -9.27 -5.51
C MET A 285 -7.36 -9.24 -4.30
N VAL A 286 -8.34 -8.33 -4.26
CA VAL A 286 -9.32 -8.24 -3.16
C VAL A 286 -10.16 -9.52 -3.08
N GLU A 287 -10.61 -10.07 -4.20
CA GLU A 287 -11.35 -11.33 -4.25
C GLU A 287 -10.49 -12.50 -3.70
N ALA A 288 -9.24 -12.60 -4.14
CA ALA A 288 -8.31 -13.61 -3.65
C ALA A 288 -8.08 -13.49 -2.13
N ALA A 289 -7.91 -12.27 -1.63
CA ALA A 289 -7.75 -12.01 -0.20
C ALA A 289 -8.99 -12.41 0.61
N THR A 290 -10.20 -12.14 0.10
CA THR A 290 -11.44 -12.56 0.78
C THR A 290 -11.55 -14.07 0.87
N LYS A 291 -11.22 -14.80 -0.19
CA LYS A 291 -11.18 -16.27 -0.20
C LYS A 291 -10.18 -16.82 0.81
N PHE A 292 -8.99 -16.22 0.90
CA PHE A 292 -8.00 -16.59 1.90
C PHE A 292 -8.50 -16.35 3.33
N ILE A 293 -9.07 -15.18 3.62
CA ILE A 293 -9.59 -14.83 4.95
C ILE A 293 -10.70 -15.81 5.36
N ASP A 294 -11.62 -16.14 4.46
CA ASP A 294 -12.68 -17.11 4.68
C ASP A 294 -12.09 -18.49 5.01
N LYS A 295 -11.08 -18.92 4.24
CA LYS A 295 -10.39 -20.19 4.48
C LYS A 295 -9.67 -20.20 5.83
N TRP A 296 -8.99 -19.12 6.19
CA TRP A 296 -8.32 -19.04 7.49
C TRP A 296 -9.31 -19.04 8.64
N ASN A 297 -10.45 -18.36 8.53
CA ASN A 297 -11.52 -18.40 9.54
C ASN A 297 -12.14 -19.79 9.70
N GLN A 298 -12.22 -20.60 8.64
CA GLN A 298 -12.65 -22.01 8.72
C GLN A 298 -11.61 -22.86 9.46
N LEU A 299 -10.33 -22.69 9.16
CA LEU A 299 -9.23 -23.48 9.76
C LEU A 299 -8.95 -23.07 11.21
N ARG A 300 -9.09 -21.80 11.53
CA ARG A 300 -8.88 -21.22 12.85
C ARG A 300 -9.94 -20.15 13.10
N PRO A 301 -11.10 -20.51 13.69
CA PRO A 301 -12.14 -19.54 14.04
C PRO A 301 -11.62 -18.45 14.98
N PRO A 302 -12.20 -17.22 14.93
CA PRO A 302 -11.88 -16.18 15.88
C PRO A 302 -11.99 -16.65 17.34
N GLY A 303 -11.05 -16.22 18.20
CA GLY A 303 -11.02 -16.60 19.59
C GLY A 303 -10.44 -18.00 19.90
N THR A 304 -9.94 -18.73 18.88
CA THR A 304 -9.18 -19.97 19.10
C THR A 304 -7.90 -19.65 19.90
N LYS A 305 -7.68 -20.41 21.00
CA LYS A 305 -6.49 -20.29 21.88
C LYS A 305 -5.27 -20.94 21.27
#